data_2d984b3af167163ccf00fcc8764c1a38
#
_entry.id   2d984b3af167163ccf00fcc8764c1a38
#
_cell.length_a   1.000
_cell.length_b   1.000
_cell.length_c   1.000
_cell.angle_alpha   90.00
_cell.angle_beta   90.00
_cell.angle_gamma   90.00
#
_symmetry.space_group_name_H-M   'P 1'
#
loop_
_entity.id
_entity.type
_entity.pdbx_description
1 polymer ?
#
loop_
_entity_poly.entity_id
_entity_poly.type
_entity_poly.pdbx_seq_one_letter_code
_entity_poly.pdbx_strand_id
1 'polypeptide(L)'
;YTPGWDCHGLPIENAIEKLHGRNLPRDEMQAKGRAFATEQIAQQMADFKRLGVLGEWDNPYKTMNYASEAGELRALKKVMERGFVYRGLKPVYWCFDCASSLAEFEIEYQDKQSQTLDVMFPAADPAQLAAAFGLQKLDKPAFIVIWTTTAWTIPANQALNVNPELEYSLVDTERGLVIVASALVDKCLERWGIAGTVLATAQGEKLDHMPFKHPLAHVDKSYDRISPVYLADYATAEDGTGIVHSAPAYGVDDFNSCVAHGLKYDDILNPVQGNGSYAEDLPLFGGMNIWKACARILEVLGQSDRLMATQPIVHSYPHCWRHKTPVIYRAAAQWFVRMDEGEGVFTDPAQKSAQTLRQIAL
;
A
#
# COMPACT_ATOMS: atom_id res chain seq x y z
N TYR A 1 33.20 -28.51 7.35
CA TYR A 1 31.89 -27.87 7.34
C TYR A 1 31.39 -27.67 8.76
N THR A 2 31.04 -26.41 9.13
CA THR A 2 30.41 -26.07 10.39
C THR A 2 28.92 -25.84 10.14
N PRO A 3 28.02 -26.68 10.66
CA PRO A 3 26.60 -26.50 10.49
C PRO A 3 26.12 -25.25 11.22
N GLY A 4 25.08 -24.59 10.66
CA GLY A 4 24.47 -23.41 11.25
C GLY A 4 22.97 -23.44 11.22
N TRP A 5 22.34 -22.80 12.22
CA TRP A 5 20.89 -22.66 12.34
C TRP A 5 20.50 -21.22 12.56
N ASP A 6 19.51 -20.79 11.76
CA ASP A 6 18.74 -19.58 12.04
C ASP A 6 17.64 -19.91 13.05
N CYS A 7 17.68 -19.26 14.21
CA CYS A 7 16.89 -19.63 15.38
C CYS A 7 15.85 -18.57 15.78
N HIS A 8 15.56 -17.61 14.89
CA HIS A 8 14.68 -16.48 15.16
C HIS A 8 13.55 -16.36 14.14
N GLY A 9 12.64 -15.44 14.43
CA GLY A 9 11.64 -14.95 13.48
C GLY A 9 10.31 -15.70 13.53
N LEU A 10 9.44 -15.27 12.62
CA LEU A 10 8.02 -15.65 12.57
C LEU A 10 7.76 -17.16 12.49
N PRO A 11 8.55 -18.03 11.86
CA PRO A 11 8.29 -19.48 11.89
C PRO A 11 8.25 -20.06 13.30
N ILE A 12 9.16 -19.61 14.17
CA ILE A 12 9.23 -20.06 15.56
C ILE A 12 8.10 -19.41 16.37
N GLU A 13 7.91 -18.09 16.23
CA GLU A 13 6.86 -17.34 16.93
C GLU A 13 5.46 -17.90 16.60
N ASN A 14 5.16 -18.13 15.33
CA ASN A 14 3.90 -18.72 14.91
C ASN A 14 3.69 -20.15 15.45
N ALA A 15 4.75 -20.95 15.57
CA ALA A 15 4.64 -22.28 16.19
C ALA A 15 4.29 -22.17 17.68
N ILE A 16 4.94 -21.25 18.41
CA ILE A 16 4.65 -20.99 19.82
C ILE A 16 3.24 -20.44 20.01
N GLU A 17 2.79 -19.50 19.17
CA GLU A 17 1.44 -18.96 19.21
C GLU A 17 0.36 -20.03 18.98
N LYS A 18 0.59 -20.95 18.04
CA LYS A 18 -0.33 -22.08 17.80
C LYS A 18 -0.44 -23.00 18.99
N LEU A 19 0.65 -23.22 19.73
CA LEU A 19 0.70 -24.11 20.88
C LEU A 19 0.19 -23.47 22.17
N HIS A 20 0.40 -22.17 22.34
CA HIS A 20 0.19 -21.47 23.61
C HIS A 20 -0.73 -20.24 23.54
N GLY A 21 -1.18 -19.84 22.34
CA GLY A 21 -1.99 -18.64 22.13
C GLY A 21 -1.16 -17.37 21.90
N ARG A 22 -1.83 -16.31 21.39
CA ARG A 22 -1.18 -15.06 20.93
C ARG A 22 -0.80 -14.07 22.04
N ASN A 23 -1.27 -14.26 23.26
CA ASN A 23 -1.16 -13.26 24.33
C ASN A 23 -0.14 -13.66 25.42
N LEU A 24 0.96 -14.31 25.04
CA LEU A 24 2.02 -14.63 25.98
C LEU A 24 2.80 -13.35 26.37
N PRO A 25 3.23 -13.23 27.65
CA PRO A 25 4.23 -12.26 28.04
C PRO A 25 5.51 -12.39 27.21
N ARG A 26 6.18 -11.26 26.94
CA ARG A 26 7.32 -11.22 26.02
C ARG A 26 8.48 -12.15 26.45
N ASP A 27 8.79 -12.17 27.72
CA ASP A 27 9.84 -13.02 28.31
C ASP A 27 9.49 -14.52 28.20
N GLU A 28 8.23 -14.86 28.40
CA GLU A 28 7.73 -16.23 28.23
C GLU A 28 7.77 -16.66 26.76
N MET A 29 7.36 -15.78 25.82
CA MET A 29 7.46 -16.02 24.38
C MET A 29 8.92 -16.30 23.98
N GLN A 30 9.86 -15.48 24.44
CA GLN A 30 11.28 -15.66 24.15
C GLN A 30 11.84 -16.95 24.71
N ALA A 31 11.51 -17.32 25.96
CA ALA A 31 11.96 -18.55 26.58
C ALA A 31 11.43 -19.78 25.84
N LYS A 32 10.15 -19.79 25.50
CA LYS A 32 9.53 -20.88 24.72
C LYS A 32 10.08 -20.96 23.31
N GLY A 33 10.34 -19.82 22.65
CA GLY A 33 10.98 -19.78 21.33
C GLY A 33 12.37 -20.41 21.33
N ARG A 34 13.21 -20.08 22.31
CA ARG A 34 14.54 -20.69 22.46
C ARG A 34 14.48 -22.20 22.75
N ALA A 35 13.54 -22.63 23.59
CA ALA A 35 13.34 -24.04 23.88
C ALA A 35 12.90 -24.81 22.62
N PHE A 36 11.91 -24.30 21.88
CA PHE A 36 11.45 -24.88 20.63
C PHE A 36 12.57 -24.97 19.58
N ALA A 37 13.31 -23.88 19.35
CA ALA A 37 14.45 -23.88 18.44
C ALA A 37 15.51 -24.92 18.82
N THR A 38 15.79 -25.07 20.12
CA THR A 38 16.76 -26.06 20.63
C THR A 38 16.31 -27.49 20.32
N GLU A 39 15.04 -27.80 20.50
CA GLU A 39 14.46 -29.09 20.17
C GLU A 39 14.53 -29.39 18.68
N GLN A 40 14.15 -28.42 17.84
CA GLN A 40 14.21 -28.57 16.38
C GLN A 40 15.64 -28.77 15.86
N ILE A 41 16.64 -28.07 16.45
CA ILE A 41 18.05 -28.26 16.12
C ILE A 41 18.50 -29.67 16.44
N ALA A 42 18.14 -30.19 17.63
CA ALA A 42 18.52 -31.55 18.04
C ALA A 42 17.96 -32.61 17.09
N GLN A 43 16.69 -32.47 16.69
CA GLN A 43 16.04 -33.36 15.73
C GLN A 43 16.70 -33.30 14.35
N GLN A 44 16.86 -32.11 13.78
CA GLN A 44 17.48 -31.92 12.47
C GLN A 44 18.93 -32.40 12.44
N MET A 45 19.69 -32.15 13.49
CA MET A 45 21.06 -32.65 13.63
C MET A 45 21.11 -34.18 13.58
N ALA A 46 20.21 -34.86 14.27
CA ALA A 46 20.12 -36.34 14.23
C ALA A 46 19.81 -36.83 12.81
N ASP A 47 18.86 -36.17 12.13
CA ASP A 47 18.46 -36.53 10.76
C ASP A 47 19.60 -36.31 9.75
N PHE A 48 20.32 -35.18 9.80
CA PHE A 48 21.47 -34.91 8.93
C PHE A 48 22.61 -35.90 9.16
N LYS A 49 22.92 -36.22 10.43
CA LYS A 49 23.92 -37.26 10.76
C LYS A 49 23.51 -38.62 10.18
N ARG A 50 22.22 -38.98 10.27
CA ARG A 50 21.69 -40.22 9.69
C ARG A 50 21.80 -40.24 8.17
N LEU A 51 21.67 -39.10 7.51
CA LEU A 51 21.87 -38.94 6.05
C LEU A 51 23.36 -38.95 5.64
N GLY A 52 24.30 -39.07 6.57
CA GLY A 52 25.72 -39.14 6.31
C GLY A 52 26.40 -37.78 6.09
N VAL A 53 25.77 -36.69 6.47
CA VAL A 53 26.39 -35.35 6.37
C VAL A 53 27.51 -35.24 7.39
N LEU A 54 28.74 -35.02 6.90
CA LEU A 54 29.93 -34.83 7.71
C LEU A 54 30.08 -33.34 8.08
N GLY A 55 30.40 -33.07 9.36
CA GLY A 55 30.58 -31.73 9.86
C GLY A 55 30.97 -31.67 11.34
N GLU A 56 31.28 -30.49 11.81
CA GLU A 56 31.62 -30.19 13.22
C GLU A 56 30.32 -29.99 14.01
N TRP A 57 29.65 -31.09 14.35
CA TRP A 57 28.34 -31.08 14.98
C TRP A 57 28.36 -30.71 16.46
N ASP A 58 29.50 -30.77 17.12
CA ASP A 58 29.63 -30.52 18.54
C ASP A 58 29.71 -29.01 18.87
N ASN A 59 30.11 -28.19 17.87
CA ASN A 59 30.18 -26.72 18.00
C ASN A 59 29.51 -26.02 16.81
N PRO A 60 28.21 -26.18 16.61
CA PRO A 60 27.50 -25.55 15.50
C PRO A 60 27.32 -24.05 15.73
N TYR A 61 27.21 -23.29 14.63
CA TYR A 61 26.78 -21.90 14.66
C TYR A 61 25.26 -21.83 14.94
N LYS A 62 24.85 -20.99 15.88
CA LYS A 62 23.43 -20.74 16.20
C LYS A 62 23.23 -19.23 16.33
N THR A 63 22.29 -18.68 15.56
CA THR A 63 21.99 -17.23 15.64
C THR A 63 21.47 -16.82 17.02
N MET A 64 20.82 -17.71 17.76
CA MET A 64 20.35 -17.48 19.14
C MET A 64 21.45 -17.52 20.22
N ASN A 65 22.71 -17.82 19.87
CA ASN A 65 23.79 -17.70 20.84
C ASN A 65 23.98 -16.24 21.24
N TYR A 66 24.12 -15.95 22.52
CA TYR A 66 24.27 -14.56 23.01
C TYR A 66 25.45 -13.81 22.38
N ALA A 67 26.53 -14.51 22.01
CA ALA A 67 27.64 -13.94 21.31
C ALA A 67 27.25 -13.46 19.88
N SER A 68 26.42 -14.23 19.18
CA SER A 68 25.88 -13.90 17.84
C SER A 68 24.95 -12.71 17.94
N GLU A 69 23.95 -12.75 18.82
CA GLU A 69 22.99 -11.64 19.05
C GLU A 69 23.73 -10.34 19.42
N ALA A 70 24.74 -10.43 20.31
CA ALA A 70 25.55 -9.27 20.67
C ALA A 70 26.41 -8.77 19.50
N GLY A 71 26.88 -9.66 18.63
CA GLY A 71 27.60 -9.32 17.40
C GLY A 71 26.73 -8.52 16.41
N GLU A 72 25.51 -8.96 16.19
CA GLU A 72 24.50 -8.29 15.33
C GLU A 72 24.19 -6.89 15.85
N LEU A 73 23.93 -6.75 17.16
CA LEU A 73 23.65 -5.44 17.78
C LEU A 73 24.85 -4.50 17.67
N ARG A 74 26.09 -5.00 17.80
CA ARG A 74 27.31 -4.17 17.62
C ARG A 74 27.47 -3.72 16.16
N ALA A 75 27.11 -4.58 15.19
CA ALA A 75 27.15 -4.24 13.78
C ALA A 75 26.09 -3.16 13.47
N LEU A 76 24.84 -3.37 13.91
CA LEU A 76 23.75 -2.39 13.75
C LEU A 76 24.11 -1.05 14.40
N LYS A 77 24.71 -1.06 15.62
CA LYS A 77 25.16 0.15 16.29
C LYS A 77 26.12 0.97 15.40
N LYS A 78 27.08 0.32 14.75
CA LYS A 78 28.02 1.01 13.85
C LYS A 78 27.33 1.66 12.66
N VAL A 79 26.33 0.99 12.09
CA VAL A 79 25.54 1.53 10.97
C VAL A 79 24.71 2.73 11.43
N MET A 80 24.15 2.66 12.65
CA MET A 80 23.41 3.78 13.26
C MET A 80 24.31 4.97 13.57
N GLU A 81 25.49 4.74 14.16
CA GLU A 81 26.48 5.80 14.50
C GLU A 81 26.94 6.57 13.26
N ARG A 82 26.95 5.93 12.09
CA ARG A 82 27.24 6.54 10.79
C ARG A 82 26.07 7.25 10.13
N GLY A 83 24.88 7.27 10.76
CA GLY A 83 23.70 7.97 10.27
C GLY A 83 22.94 7.27 9.15
N PHE A 84 23.25 6.01 8.81
CA PHE A 84 22.54 5.30 7.77
C PHE A 84 21.16 4.79 8.19
N VAL A 85 20.93 4.55 9.49
CA VAL A 85 19.67 4.05 10.00
C VAL A 85 18.74 5.21 10.33
N TYR A 86 17.51 5.15 9.83
CA TYR A 86 16.47 6.13 10.15
C TYR A 86 15.12 5.46 10.36
N ARG A 87 14.25 6.13 11.09
CA ARG A 87 12.86 5.74 11.23
C ARG A 87 12.02 6.54 10.22
N GLY A 88 11.21 5.87 9.44
CA GLY A 88 10.36 6.50 8.43
C GLY A 88 9.02 5.82 8.31
N LEU A 89 8.10 6.46 7.59
CA LEU A 89 6.81 5.93 7.21
C LEU A 89 6.87 5.61 5.72
N LYS A 90 6.56 4.34 5.36
CA LYS A 90 6.39 3.93 3.96
C LYS A 90 5.32 2.84 3.87
N PRO A 91 4.59 2.74 2.75
CA PRO A 91 3.79 1.56 2.46
C PRO A 91 4.70 0.33 2.34
N VAL A 92 4.39 -0.68 3.12
CA VAL A 92 5.07 -1.99 3.10
C VAL A 92 4.01 -3.08 3.01
N TYR A 93 4.36 -4.25 2.49
CA TYR A 93 3.47 -5.40 2.58
C TYR A 93 3.18 -5.73 4.04
N TRP A 94 1.92 -5.88 4.37
CA TRP A 94 1.45 -6.15 5.72
C TRP A 94 0.51 -7.34 5.73
N CYS A 95 0.82 -8.33 6.54
CA CYS A 95 -0.02 -9.49 6.79
C CYS A 95 -0.74 -9.35 8.14
N PHE A 96 -2.05 -9.42 8.13
CA PHE A 96 -2.86 -9.31 9.36
C PHE A 96 -2.70 -10.51 10.28
N ASP A 97 -2.43 -11.69 9.73
CA ASP A 97 -2.22 -12.92 10.51
C ASP A 97 -0.82 -12.99 11.11
N CYS A 98 0.20 -12.49 10.41
CA CYS A 98 1.54 -12.30 10.99
C CYS A 98 1.58 -11.13 11.98
N ALA A 99 0.64 -10.18 11.89
CA ALA A 99 0.68 -8.87 12.55
C ALA A 99 2.02 -8.12 12.30
N SER A 100 2.58 -8.27 11.10
CA SER A 100 3.91 -7.79 10.73
C SER A 100 3.99 -7.40 9.25
N SER A 101 5.01 -6.59 8.94
CA SER A 101 5.45 -6.36 7.57
C SER A 101 6.10 -7.62 6.99
N LEU A 102 6.05 -7.74 5.66
CA LEU A 102 6.68 -8.81 4.89
C LEU A 102 7.63 -8.22 3.86
N ALA A 103 8.73 -8.92 3.60
CA ALA A 103 9.61 -8.63 2.49
C ALA A 103 8.97 -9.10 1.17
N GLU A 104 9.43 -8.56 0.05
CA GLU A 104 8.88 -8.87 -1.27
C GLU A 104 8.96 -10.37 -1.62
N PHE A 105 10.06 -11.04 -1.25
CA PHE A 105 10.23 -12.49 -1.47
C PHE A 105 9.35 -13.38 -0.56
N GLU A 106 8.65 -12.78 0.39
CA GLU A 106 7.68 -13.46 1.25
C GLU A 106 6.25 -13.35 0.72
N ILE A 107 6.09 -12.81 -0.48
CA ILE A 107 4.81 -12.64 -1.16
C ILE A 107 4.66 -13.67 -2.26
N GLU A 108 3.50 -14.31 -2.29
CA GLU A 108 3.05 -15.18 -3.36
C GLU A 108 1.82 -14.56 -4.04
N TYR A 109 1.68 -14.72 -5.32
CA TYR A 109 0.52 -14.23 -6.04
C TYR A 109 -0.47 -15.36 -6.29
N GLN A 110 -1.73 -15.12 -5.98
CA GLN A 110 -2.83 -16.07 -6.18
C GLN A 110 -4.05 -15.33 -6.76
N ASP A 111 -4.88 -16.06 -7.49
CA ASP A 111 -6.12 -15.49 -8.00
C ASP A 111 -7.09 -15.17 -6.87
N LYS A 112 -7.64 -13.97 -6.91
CA LYS A 112 -8.63 -13.48 -5.95
C LYS A 112 -9.83 -12.91 -6.68
N GLN A 113 -11.02 -13.28 -6.23
CA GLN A 113 -12.26 -12.63 -6.64
C GLN A 113 -12.43 -11.30 -5.90
N SER A 114 -12.71 -10.26 -6.65
CA SER A 114 -12.96 -8.90 -6.16
C SER A 114 -14.11 -8.26 -6.95
N GLN A 115 -14.51 -7.06 -6.51
CA GLN A 115 -15.42 -6.20 -7.28
C GLN A 115 -14.61 -5.01 -7.80
N THR A 116 -14.82 -4.65 -9.06
CA THR A 116 -14.38 -3.36 -9.57
C THR A 116 -15.38 -2.28 -9.18
N LEU A 117 -14.91 -1.07 -9.04
CA LEU A 117 -15.74 0.10 -8.79
C LEU A 117 -15.34 1.22 -9.73
N ASP A 118 -16.32 1.78 -10.42
CA ASP A 118 -16.20 3.09 -11.09
C ASP A 118 -16.84 4.14 -10.17
N VAL A 119 -16.02 5.05 -9.62
CA VAL A 119 -16.45 5.99 -8.57
C VAL A 119 -16.32 7.42 -9.05
N MET A 120 -17.40 8.20 -8.90
CA MET A 120 -17.51 9.60 -9.32
C MET A 120 -17.04 10.54 -8.22
N PHE A 121 -16.02 11.35 -8.51
CA PHE A 121 -15.55 12.45 -7.66
C PHE A 121 -16.06 13.77 -8.23
N PRO A 122 -16.90 14.52 -7.52
CA PRO A 122 -17.48 15.76 -8.04
C PRO A 122 -16.45 16.86 -8.14
N ALA A 123 -16.50 17.64 -9.23
CA ALA A 123 -15.67 18.83 -9.40
C ALA A 123 -15.94 19.83 -8.26
N ALA A 124 -14.88 20.31 -7.62
CA ALA A 124 -14.97 21.32 -6.56
C ALA A 124 -15.00 22.74 -7.13
N ASP A 125 -14.37 22.96 -8.30
CA ASP A 125 -14.38 24.22 -9.05
C ASP A 125 -14.83 23.98 -10.51
N PRO A 126 -16.13 24.07 -10.79
CA PRO A 126 -16.65 23.89 -12.15
C PRO A 126 -16.14 24.94 -13.16
N ALA A 127 -15.77 26.14 -12.71
CA ALA A 127 -15.28 27.19 -13.60
C ALA A 127 -13.83 26.90 -14.05
N GLN A 128 -12.97 26.49 -13.13
CA GLN A 128 -11.62 26.05 -13.43
C GLN A 128 -11.65 24.82 -14.38
N LEU A 129 -12.54 23.88 -14.11
CA LEU A 129 -12.70 22.70 -14.96
C LEU A 129 -13.18 23.05 -16.37
N ALA A 130 -14.17 23.95 -16.51
CA ALA A 130 -14.62 24.42 -17.81
C ALA A 130 -13.45 25.04 -18.61
N ALA A 131 -12.67 25.88 -17.96
CA ALA A 131 -11.50 26.52 -18.60
C ALA A 131 -10.46 25.51 -19.08
N ALA A 132 -10.19 24.45 -18.32
CA ALA A 132 -9.25 23.38 -18.71
C ALA A 132 -9.68 22.67 -20.00
N PHE A 133 -10.98 22.51 -20.22
CA PHE A 133 -11.57 21.95 -21.44
C PHE A 133 -11.90 23.00 -22.52
N GLY A 134 -11.49 24.25 -22.34
CA GLY A 134 -11.73 25.33 -23.32
C GLY A 134 -13.20 25.77 -23.42
N LEU A 135 -14.00 25.49 -22.39
CA LEU A 135 -15.43 25.86 -22.32
C LEU A 135 -15.60 27.12 -21.46
N GLN A 136 -16.65 27.87 -21.74
CA GLN A 136 -17.00 29.07 -20.93
C GLN A 136 -17.61 28.72 -19.59
N LYS A 137 -18.41 27.65 -19.56
CA LYS A 137 -19.10 27.13 -18.38
C LYS A 137 -19.48 25.66 -18.58
N LEU A 138 -19.81 24.99 -17.46
CA LEU A 138 -20.42 23.67 -17.46
C LEU A 138 -21.94 23.82 -17.20
N ASP A 139 -22.76 23.18 -18.01
CA ASP A 139 -24.21 23.27 -17.89
C ASP A 139 -24.81 22.18 -16.97
N LYS A 140 -24.00 21.22 -16.55
CA LYS A 140 -24.36 20.11 -15.66
C LYS A 140 -23.28 19.90 -14.59
N PRO A 141 -23.60 19.23 -13.48
CA PRO A 141 -22.57 18.75 -12.56
C PRO A 141 -21.52 17.90 -13.27
N ALA A 142 -20.24 18.10 -12.91
CA ALA A 142 -19.13 17.38 -13.53
C ALA A 142 -18.39 16.50 -12.50
N PHE A 143 -17.91 15.38 -12.96
CA PHE A 143 -17.24 14.37 -12.17
C PHE A 143 -16.01 13.83 -12.90
N ILE A 144 -14.96 13.53 -12.16
CA ILE A 144 -13.90 12.66 -12.63
C ILE A 144 -14.19 11.24 -12.13
N VAL A 145 -14.05 10.23 -13.01
CA VAL A 145 -14.41 8.85 -12.65
C VAL A 145 -13.16 8.01 -12.54
N ILE A 146 -12.93 7.43 -11.38
CA ILE A 146 -11.82 6.48 -11.14
C ILE A 146 -12.34 5.04 -11.25
N TRP A 147 -11.42 4.13 -11.52
CA TRP A 147 -11.65 2.71 -11.48
C TRP A 147 -10.72 2.05 -10.47
N THR A 148 -11.24 1.16 -9.63
CA THR A 148 -10.44 0.45 -8.63
C THR A 148 -10.99 -0.95 -8.35
N THR A 149 -10.13 -1.87 -7.93
CA THR A 149 -10.49 -3.19 -7.38
C THR A 149 -10.44 -3.23 -5.85
N THR A 150 -10.02 -2.13 -5.21
CA THR A 150 -9.78 -2.04 -3.77
C THR A 150 -10.73 -1.04 -3.11
N ALA A 151 -12.02 -1.37 -3.02
CA ALA A 151 -13.03 -0.50 -2.42
C ALA A 151 -12.63 0.04 -1.04
N TRP A 152 -11.96 -0.78 -0.24
CA TRP A 152 -11.54 -0.45 1.12
C TRP A 152 -10.52 0.70 1.21
N THR A 153 -9.90 1.13 0.12
CA THR A 153 -9.00 2.29 0.12
C THR A 153 -9.72 3.63 -0.08
N ILE A 154 -10.95 3.62 -0.57
CA ILE A 154 -11.74 4.84 -0.84
C ILE A 154 -11.83 5.77 0.38
N PRO A 155 -12.11 5.29 1.61
CA PRO A 155 -12.17 6.20 2.78
C PRO A 155 -10.88 6.97 3.06
N ALA A 156 -9.73 6.47 2.56
CA ALA A 156 -8.42 7.10 2.75
C ALA A 156 -7.90 7.81 1.48
N ASN A 157 -8.75 8.02 0.47
CA ASN A 157 -8.35 8.77 -0.72
C ASN A 157 -7.87 10.18 -0.36
N GLN A 158 -6.75 10.62 -0.94
CA GLN A 158 -6.18 11.95 -0.75
C GLN A 158 -5.80 12.65 -2.05
N ALA A 159 -5.75 11.93 -3.18
CA ALA A 159 -5.47 12.52 -4.49
C ALA A 159 -6.04 11.64 -5.61
N LEU A 160 -5.98 12.17 -6.81
CA LEU A 160 -6.28 11.50 -8.07
C LEU A 160 -5.06 11.67 -8.98
N ASN A 161 -4.76 10.68 -9.84
CA ASN A 161 -3.62 10.79 -10.75
C ASN A 161 -4.06 10.61 -12.20
N VAL A 162 -3.53 11.47 -13.05
CA VAL A 162 -3.69 11.44 -14.50
C VAL A 162 -2.34 11.47 -15.18
N ASN A 163 -2.23 10.90 -16.36
CA ASN A 163 -1.02 10.97 -17.16
C ASN A 163 -0.97 12.29 -17.93
N PRO A 164 0.11 13.07 -17.83
CA PRO A 164 0.22 14.37 -18.53
C PRO A 164 0.11 14.25 -20.05
N GLU A 165 0.57 13.14 -20.63
CA GLU A 165 0.64 12.92 -22.08
C GLU A 165 -0.65 12.32 -22.67
N LEU A 166 -1.57 11.82 -21.83
CA LEU A 166 -2.83 11.28 -22.30
C LEU A 166 -3.87 12.41 -22.51
N GLU A 167 -4.73 12.19 -23.48
CA GLU A 167 -5.91 13.02 -23.69
C GLU A 167 -7.07 12.49 -22.84
N TYR A 168 -7.82 13.39 -22.21
CA TYR A 168 -9.00 13.13 -21.41
C TYR A 168 -10.22 13.79 -22.05
N SER A 169 -11.33 13.08 -22.10
CA SER A 169 -12.59 13.54 -22.65
C SER A 169 -13.57 13.93 -21.53
N LEU A 170 -14.22 15.08 -21.73
CA LEU A 170 -15.40 15.48 -20.98
C LEU A 170 -16.61 14.99 -21.75
N VAL A 171 -17.30 13.99 -21.19
CA VAL A 171 -18.42 13.27 -21.83
C VAL A 171 -19.73 13.67 -21.18
N ASP A 172 -20.71 14.13 -21.99
CA ASP A 172 -22.08 14.39 -21.54
C ASP A 172 -22.86 13.09 -21.46
N THR A 173 -23.38 12.80 -20.28
CA THR A 173 -24.19 11.60 -19.99
C THR A 173 -25.45 11.97 -19.23
N GLU A 174 -26.35 11.02 -19.06
CA GLU A 174 -27.53 11.16 -18.19
C GLU A 174 -27.17 11.35 -16.70
N ARG A 175 -25.94 10.91 -16.28
CA ARG A 175 -25.42 11.05 -14.92
C ARG A 175 -24.68 12.37 -14.68
N GLY A 176 -24.61 13.26 -15.68
CA GLY A 176 -23.83 14.50 -15.69
C GLY A 176 -22.63 14.43 -16.64
N LEU A 177 -21.74 15.38 -16.50
CA LEU A 177 -20.49 15.44 -17.27
C LEU A 177 -19.44 14.54 -16.58
N VAL A 178 -18.85 13.61 -17.33
CA VAL A 178 -17.84 12.70 -16.75
C VAL A 178 -16.53 12.81 -17.48
N ILE A 179 -15.42 12.70 -16.74
CA ILE A 179 -14.06 12.76 -17.28
C ILE A 179 -13.46 11.37 -17.22
N VAL A 180 -12.96 10.90 -18.36
CA VAL A 180 -12.18 9.67 -18.53
C VAL A 180 -11.13 9.85 -19.61
N ALA A 181 -10.12 8.99 -19.68
CA ALA A 181 -9.17 9.00 -20.80
C ALA A 181 -9.91 8.80 -22.13
N SER A 182 -9.57 9.61 -23.14
CA SER A 182 -10.25 9.63 -24.45
C SER A 182 -10.27 8.27 -25.12
N ALA A 183 -9.19 7.50 -25.00
CA ALA A 183 -9.08 6.15 -25.55
C ALA A 183 -10.02 5.11 -24.88
N LEU A 184 -10.56 5.42 -23.71
CA LEU A 184 -11.38 4.52 -22.92
C LEU A 184 -12.87 4.90 -22.89
N VAL A 185 -13.28 6.00 -23.57
CA VAL A 185 -14.67 6.49 -23.54
C VAL A 185 -15.68 5.40 -23.90
N ASP A 186 -15.51 4.74 -25.04
CA ASP A 186 -16.46 3.73 -25.51
C ASP A 186 -16.53 2.53 -24.54
N LYS A 187 -15.39 2.03 -24.07
CA LYS A 187 -15.32 0.94 -23.09
C LYS A 187 -16.01 1.33 -21.76
N CYS A 188 -15.84 2.57 -21.32
CA CYS A 188 -16.48 3.08 -20.11
C CYS A 188 -17.98 3.17 -20.27
N LEU A 189 -18.49 3.77 -21.35
CA LEU A 189 -19.93 3.89 -21.63
C LEU A 189 -20.59 2.51 -21.74
N GLU A 190 -19.95 1.57 -22.45
CA GLU A 190 -20.43 0.19 -22.55
C GLU A 190 -20.52 -0.48 -21.17
N ARG A 191 -19.43 -0.38 -20.37
CA ARG A 191 -19.38 -0.93 -19.00
C ARG A 191 -20.42 -0.35 -18.07
N TRP A 192 -20.73 0.93 -18.24
CA TRP A 192 -21.73 1.65 -17.44
C TRP A 192 -23.16 1.43 -17.95
N GLY A 193 -23.33 0.95 -19.17
CA GLY A 193 -24.64 0.73 -19.81
C GLY A 193 -25.39 2.02 -20.10
N ILE A 194 -24.69 3.13 -20.34
CA ILE A 194 -25.27 4.45 -20.61
C ILE A 194 -24.74 5.02 -21.94
N ALA A 195 -25.50 5.94 -22.52
CA ALA A 195 -25.06 6.71 -23.68
C ALA A 195 -24.30 7.96 -23.22
N GLY A 196 -23.37 8.42 -24.05
CA GLY A 196 -22.64 9.66 -23.82
C GLY A 196 -22.15 10.30 -25.11
N THR A 197 -21.88 11.61 -25.06
CA THR A 197 -21.33 12.37 -26.17
C THR A 197 -20.13 13.18 -25.69
N VAL A 198 -18.98 13.05 -26.35
CA VAL A 198 -17.80 13.86 -26.04
C VAL A 198 -18.08 15.32 -26.37
N LEU A 199 -18.00 16.21 -25.38
CA LEU A 199 -18.20 17.65 -25.54
C LEU A 199 -16.88 18.37 -25.82
N ALA A 200 -15.81 17.97 -25.16
CA ALA A 200 -14.50 18.59 -25.26
C ALA A 200 -13.41 17.60 -24.83
N THR A 201 -12.17 17.87 -25.20
CA THR A 201 -11.01 17.11 -24.76
C THR A 201 -9.94 18.04 -24.19
N ALA A 202 -9.09 17.51 -23.33
CA ALA A 202 -7.95 18.21 -22.75
C ALA A 202 -6.79 17.24 -22.54
N GLN A 203 -5.56 17.71 -22.68
CA GLN A 203 -4.38 16.95 -22.25
C GLN A 203 -4.35 16.86 -20.72
N GLY A 204 -3.85 15.74 -20.18
CA GLY A 204 -3.79 15.51 -18.74
C GLY A 204 -3.03 16.59 -17.99
N GLU A 205 -2.00 17.19 -18.60
CA GLU A 205 -1.27 18.33 -18.05
C GLU A 205 -2.20 19.51 -17.65
N LYS A 206 -3.30 19.74 -18.36
CA LYS A 206 -4.28 20.80 -18.04
C LYS A 206 -5.15 20.48 -16.82
N LEU A 207 -5.15 19.25 -16.37
CA LEU A 207 -5.89 18.80 -15.18
C LEU A 207 -5.03 18.86 -13.91
N ASP A 208 -3.75 19.24 -14.02
CA ASP A 208 -2.87 19.34 -12.86
C ASP A 208 -3.44 20.26 -11.78
N HIS A 209 -3.39 19.78 -10.54
CA HIS A 209 -3.95 20.46 -9.35
C HIS A 209 -5.45 20.78 -9.43
N MET A 210 -6.19 20.17 -10.40
CA MET A 210 -7.66 20.34 -10.49
C MET A 210 -8.32 19.77 -9.22
N PRO A 211 -9.14 20.57 -8.50
CA PRO A 211 -9.74 20.12 -7.26
C PRO A 211 -11.02 19.32 -7.51
N PHE A 212 -11.08 18.13 -6.92
CA PHE A 212 -12.29 17.33 -6.81
C PHE A 212 -12.63 17.07 -5.35
N LYS A 213 -13.90 16.91 -5.03
CA LYS A 213 -14.34 16.53 -3.68
C LYS A 213 -14.29 15.03 -3.51
N HIS A 214 -13.99 14.59 -2.31
CA HIS A 214 -14.10 13.19 -1.96
C HIS A 214 -15.53 12.68 -2.20
N PRO A 215 -15.75 11.46 -2.72
CA PRO A 215 -17.08 10.98 -3.11
C PRO A 215 -18.07 10.90 -1.94
N LEU A 216 -17.61 10.79 -0.72
CA LEU A 216 -18.43 10.75 0.49
C LEU A 216 -18.58 12.09 1.21
N ALA A 217 -18.05 13.20 0.66
CA ALA A 217 -18.09 14.52 1.28
C ALA A 217 -19.50 15.01 1.63
N HIS A 218 -20.52 14.61 0.85
CA HIS A 218 -21.92 14.98 1.09
C HIS A 218 -22.66 14.00 2.00
N VAL A 219 -22.05 12.84 2.33
CA VAL A 219 -22.62 11.84 3.23
C VAL A 219 -22.21 12.12 4.67
N ASP A 220 -20.93 12.48 4.88
CA ASP A 220 -20.40 12.80 6.20
C ASP A 220 -19.32 13.88 6.09
N LYS A 221 -19.39 14.89 6.97
CA LYS A 221 -18.48 16.04 6.98
C LYS A 221 -17.01 15.70 7.20
N SER A 222 -16.70 14.60 7.81
CA SER A 222 -15.30 14.13 7.98
C SER A 222 -14.62 13.78 6.66
N TYR A 223 -15.41 13.54 5.61
CA TYR A 223 -14.94 13.35 4.23
C TYR A 223 -14.97 14.64 3.39
N ASP A 224 -15.33 15.79 3.98
CA ASP A 224 -15.31 17.08 3.24
C ASP A 224 -13.88 17.58 3.06
N ARG A 225 -13.18 16.94 2.14
CA ARG A 225 -11.82 17.25 1.74
C ARG A 225 -11.68 17.25 0.22
N ILE A 226 -10.67 17.94 -0.25
CA ILE A 226 -10.30 17.97 -1.66
C ILE A 226 -9.37 16.79 -1.96
N SER A 227 -9.63 16.14 -3.09
CA SER A 227 -8.76 15.20 -3.75
C SER A 227 -8.21 15.89 -5.00
N PRO A 228 -7.04 16.53 -4.93
CA PRO A 228 -6.44 17.20 -6.07
C PRO A 228 -5.99 16.17 -7.12
N VAL A 229 -5.97 16.57 -8.37
CA VAL A 229 -5.35 15.80 -9.45
C VAL A 229 -3.85 16.08 -9.46
N TYR A 230 -3.04 15.04 -9.52
CA TYR A 230 -1.60 15.11 -9.72
C TYR A 230 -1.19 14.38 -10.99
N LEU A 231 -0.09 14.83 -11.59
CA LEU A 231 0.45 14.22 -12.79
C LEU A 231 1.28 12.99 -12.42
N ALA A 232 1.06 11.87 -13.13
CA ALA A 232 1.77 10.63 -12.88
C ALA A 232 1.83 9.75 -14.13
N ASP A 233 3.03 9.35 -14.52
CA ASP A 233 3.28 8.55 -15.73
C ASP A 233 2.70 7.12 -15.62
N TYR A 234 2.49 6.63 -14.39
CA TYR A 234 1.90 5.31 -14.16
C TYR A 234 0.38 5.23 -14.40
N ALA A 235 -0.30 6.35 -14.58
CA ALA A 235 -1.69 6.34 -15.01
C ALA A 235 -1.74 5.99 -16.51
N THR A 236 -2.30 4.83 -16.84
CA THR A 236 -2.36 4.32 -18.22
C THR A 236 -3.79 4.29 -18.74
N ALA A 237 -3.92 4.23 -20.07
CA ALA A 237 -5.21 4.06 -20.75
C ALA A 237 -5.42 2.63 -21.28
N GLU A 238 -4.86 1.62 -20.59
CA GLU A 238 -5.03 0.21 -20.95
C GLU A 238 -6.37 -0.34 -20.45
N ASP A 239 -6.67 -0.04 -19.17
CA ASP A 239 -7.88 -0.48 -18.48
C ASP A 239 -8.48 0.61 -17.59
N GLY A 240 -9.70 0.36 -17.09
CA GLY A 240 -10.38 1.24 -16.17
C GLY A 240 -10.94 2.50 -16.83
N THR A 241 -10.54 3.65 -16.32
CA THR A 241 -10.95 4.99 -16.79
C THR A 241 -9.76 5.86 -17.20
N GLY A 242 -8.52 5.36 -17.04
CA GLY A 242 -7.30 6.15 -17.23
C GLY A 242 -6.99 7.15 -16.13
N ILE A 243 -7.71 7.06 -15.01
CA ILE A 243 -7.55 7.92 -13.84
C ILE A 243 -7.38 7.04 -12.62
N VAL A 244 -6.30 7.27 -11.87
CA VAL A 244 -5.95 6.49 -10.69
C VAL A 244 -6.40 7.24 -9.43
N HIS A 245 -7.06 6.52 -8.53
CA HIS A 245 -7.35 6.97 -7.17
C HIS A 245 -6.14 6.71 -6.27
N SER A 246 -5.69 7.72 -5.53
CA SER A 246 -4.53 7.62 -4.66
C SER A 246 -4.90 7.65 -3.19
N ALA A 247 -4.46 6.60 -2.50
CA ALA A 247 -4.50 6.46 -1.05
C ALA A 247 -3.07 6.19 -0.55
N PRO A 248 -2.29 7.22 -0.20
CA PRO A 248 -0.85 7.15 0.02
C PRO A 248 -0.41 6.18 1.13
N ALA A 249 -1.30 5.78 2.03
CA ALA A 249 -1.01 4.75 3.01
C ALA A 249 -1.00 3.33 2.41
N TYR A 250 -1.58 3.11 1.21
CA TYR A 250 -1.90 1.78 0.69
C TYR A 250 -1.35 1.49 -0.71
N GLY A 251 -0.49 2.36 -1.23
CA GLY A 251 0.20 2.19 -2.51
C GLY A 251 1.55 2.90 -2.49
N VAL A 252 2.58 2.27 -3.05
CA VAL A 252 3.93 2.87 -3.11
C VAL A 252 3.94 4.05 -4.07
N ASP A 253 3.31 3.90 -5.25
CA ASP A 253 3.22 4.96 -6.24
C ASP A 253 2.34 6.11 -5.75
N ASP A 254 1.22 5.80 -5.08
CA ASP A 254 0.35 6.78 -4.42
C ASP A 254 1.11 7.60 -3.38
N PHE A 255 1.89 6.91 -2.53
CA PHE A 255 2.73 7.54 -1.52
C PHE A 255 3.76 8.48 -2.16
N ASN A 256 4.51 7.99 -3.13
CA ASN A 256 5.55 8.75 -3.81
C ASN A 256 4.96 9.98 -4.51
N SER A 257 3.86 9.82 -5.23
CA SER A 257 3.16 10.91 -5.90
C SER A 257 2.69 11.98 -4.91
N CYS A 258 1.96 11.59 -3.87
CA CYS A 258 1.44 12.53 -2.88
C CYS A 258 2.55 13.28 -2.12
N VAL A 259 3.64 12.59 -1.74
CA VAL A 259 4.79 13.21 -1.06
C VAL A 259 5.54 14.15 -1.99
N ALA A 260 5.73 13.80 -3.26
CA ALA A 260 6.35 14.68 -4.25
C ALA A 260 5.56 15.99 -4.45
N HIS A 261 4.23 15.94 -4.27
CA HIS A 261 3.34 17.10 -4.32
C HIS A 261 3.13 17.77 -2.94
N GLY A 262 3.97 17.45 -1.94
CA GLY A 262 4.05 18.17 -0.68
C GLY A 262 3.19 17.62 0.45
N LEU A 263 2.54 16.46 0.31
CA LEU A 263 1.85 15.81 1.42
C LEU A 263 2.86 15.40 2.49
N LYS A 264 2.66 15.85 3.72
CA LYS A 264 3.52 15.49 4.85
C LYS A 264 3.16 14.10 5.38
N TYR A 265 4.12 13.42 5.94
CA TYR A 265 3.91 12.08 6.53
C TYR A 265 2.84 12.05 7.61
N ASP A 266 2.74 13.10 8.42
CA ASP A 266 1.76 13.22 9.50
C ASP A 266 0.33 13.46 8.98
N ASP A 267 0.18 13.92 7.74
CA ASP A 267 -1.11 14.19 7.08
C ASP A 267 -1.62 12.98 6.27
N ILE A 268 -0.85 11.89 6.23
CA ILE A 268 -1.26 10.67 5.52
C ILE A 268 -2.36 9.95 6.29
N LEU A 269 -3.51 9.81 5.67
CA LEU A 269 -4.65 9.07 6.22
C LEU A 269 -4.38 7.57 6.19
N ASN A 270 -4.28 6.95 7.36
CA ASN A 270 -3.98 5.53 7.52
C ASN A 270 -4.96 4.86 8.49
N PRO A 271 -6.26 4.80 8.15
CA PRO A 271 -7.29 4.31 9.06
C PRO A 271 -7.28 2.80 9.28
N VAL A 272 -6.59 1.99 8.45
CA VAL A 272 -6.52 0.54 8.63
C VAL A 272 -5.49 0.17 9.69
N GLN A 273 -5.94 -0.50 10.73
CA GLN A 273 -5.10 -0.98 11.82
C GLN A 273 -4.32 -2.25 11.45
N GLY A 274 -3.36 -2.64 12.29
CA GLY A 274 -2.51 -3.80 12.04
C GLY A 274 -3.26 -5.15 11.99
N ASN A 275 -4.47 -5.22 12.54
CA ASN A 275 -5.35 -6.40 12.51
C ASN A 275 -6.31 -6.43 11.30
N GLY A 276 -6.22 -5.44 10.40
CA GLY A 276 -7.09 -5.35 9.21
C GLY A 276 -8.45 -4.73 9.45
N SER A 277 -8.72 -4.17 10.63
CA SER A 277 -9.93 -3.39 10.88
C SER A 277 -9.65 -1.90 10.73
N TYR A 278 -10.65 -1.15 10.34
CA TYR A 278 -10.58 0.30 10.44
C TYR A 278 -10.52 0.75 11.90
N ALA A 279 -9.90 1.90 12.15
CA ALA A 279 -9.96 2.60 13.44
C ALA A 279 -11.43 2.83 13.83
N GLU A 280 -11.74 2.69 15.13
CA GLU A 280 -13.11 2.77 15.64
C GLU A 280 -13.78 4.13 15.34
N ASP A 281 -12.99 5.18 15.27
CA ASP A 281 -13.40 6.56 15.01
C ASP A 281 -13.55 6.89 13.52
N LEU A 282 -13.28 5.96 12.61
CA LEU A 282 -13.49 6.21 11.18
C LEU A 282 -14.99 6.30 10.89
N PRO A 283 -15.50 7.44 10.44
CA PRO A 283 -16.91 7.62 10.13
C PRO A 283 -17.41 6.59 9.11
N LEU A 284 -18.63 6.11 9.28
CA LEU A 284 -19.35 5.13 8.44
C LEU A 284 -18.80 3.70 8.49
N PHE A 285 -17.51 3.49 8.77
CA PHE A 285 -16.84 2.19 8.60
C PHE A 285 -16.02 1.75 9.82
N GLY A 286 -16.00 2.52 10.91
CA GLY A 286 -15.20 2.27 12.12
C GLY A 286 -15.39 0.85 12.68
N GLY A 287 -14.29 0.22 13.11
CA GLY A 287 -14.26 -1.14 13.66
C GLY A 287 -14.46 -2.26 12.64
N MET A 288 -14.91 -1.97 11.42
CA MET A 288 -15.16 -3.00 10.40
C MET A 288 -13.84 -3.54 9.85
N ASN A 289 -13.76 -4.87 9.68
CA ASN A 289 -12.67 -5.47 8.89
C ASN A 289 -12.77 -5.04 7.42
N ILE A 290 -11.65 -4.66 6.81
CA ILE A 290 -11.61 -4.05 5.46
C ILE A 290 -12.25 -4.94 4.38
N TRP A 291 -12.11 -6.26 4.47
CA TRP A 291 -12.73 -7.18 3.50
C TRP A 291 -14.25 -7.19 3.59
N LYS A 292 -14.78 -7.08 4.83
CA LYS A 292 -16.22 -6.97 5.06
C LYS A 292 -16.76 -5.58 4.73
N ALA A 293 -15.95 -4.54 4.93
CA ALA A 293 -16.31 -3.16 4.66
C ALA A 293 -16.51 -2.89 3.16
N CYS A 294 -15.91 -3.68 2.26
CA CYS A 294 -16.08 -3.50 0.80
C CYS A 294 -17.57 -3.45 0.40
N ALA A 295 -18.39 -4.38 0.89
CA ALA A 295 -19.82 -4.40 0.59
C ALA A 295 -20.54 -3.14 1.14
N ARG A 296 -20.18 -2.69 2.33
CA ARG A 296 -20.75 -1.47 2.93
C ARG A 296 -20.34 -0.21 2.18
N ILE A 297 -19.10 -0.13 1.70
CA ILE A 297 -18.60 1.00 0.89
C ILE A 297 -19.37 1.06 -0.43
N LEU A 298 -19.55 -0.07 -1.11
CA LEU A 298 -20.37 -0.16 -2.33
C LEU A 298 -21.80 0.33 -2.08
N GLU A 299 -22.42 -0.11 -0.99
CA GLU A 299 -23.77 0.31 -0.61
C GLU A 299 -23.85 1.82 -0.39
N VAL A 300 -22.94 2.40 0.38
CA VAL A 300 -22.92 3.85 0.67
C VAL A 300 -22.65 4.65 -0.61
N LEU A 301 -21.72 4.22 -1.46
CA LEU A 301 -21.47 4.89 -2.74
C LEU A 301 -22.69 4.81 -3.68
N GLY A 302 -23.38 3.69 -3.69
CA GLY A 302 -24.62 3.52 -4.47
C GLY A 302 -25.75 4.43 -3.95
N GLN A 303 -26.01 4.42 -2.65
CA GLN A 303 -27.03 5.26 -2.01
C GLN A 303 -26.75 6.76 -2.15
N SER A 304 -25.48 7.13 -2.26
CA SER A 304 -25.05 8.51 -2.41
C SER A 304 -24.91 8.96 -3.87
N ASP A 305 -25.28 8.13 -4.82
CA ASP A 305 -25.18 8.40 -6.26
C ASP A 305 -23.73 8.73 -6.71
N ARG A 306 -22.74 8.01 -6.14
CA ARG A 306 -21.32 8.14 -6.49
C ARG A 306 -20.73 6.87 -7.09
N LEU A 307 -21.46 5.79 -7.10
CA LEU A 307 -21.09 4.56 -7.81
C LEU A 307 -21.63 4.61 -9.24
N MET A 308 -20.74 4.63 -10.23
CA MET A 308 -21.14 4.60 -11.64
C MET A 308 -21.44 3.16 -12.07
N ALA A 309 -20.52 2.23 -11.77
CA ALA A 309 -20.67 0.80 -12.07
C ALA A 309 -19.85 -0.05 -11.10
N THR A 310 -20.20 -1.33 -11.05
CA THR A 310 -19.42 -2.38 -10.36
C THR A 310 -19.54 -3.69 -11.13
N GLN A 311 -18.47 -4.46 -11.22
CA GLN A 311 -18.44 -5.76 -11.89
C GLN A 311 -17.52 -6.72 -11.10
N PRO A 312 -17.84 -8.04 -11.09
CA PRO A 312 -16.93 -9.02 -10.53
C PRO A 312 -15.67 -9.14 -11.41
N ILE A 313 -14.52 -9.32 -10.76
CA ILE A 313 -13.24 -9.56 -11.42
C ILE A 313 -12.46 -10.65 -10.69
N VAL A 314 -11.72 -11.44 -11.45
CA VAL A 314 -10.68 -12.33 -10.92
C VAL A 314 -9.33 -11.76 -11.33
N HIS A 315 -8.47 -11.51 -10.39
CA HIS A 315 -7.16 -10.95 -10.66
C HIS A 315 -6.09 -11.51 -9.72
N SER A 316 -4.85 -11.45 -10.16
CA SER A 316 -3.69 -11.82 -9.35
C SER A 316 -3.55 -10.87 -8.16
N TYR A 317 -3.44 -11.41 -6.95
CA TYR A 317 -3.41 -10.64 -5.71
C TYR A 317 -2.31 -11.15 -4.77
N PRO A 318 -1.57 -10.28 -4.08
CA PRO A 318 -0.49 -10.69 -3.18
C PRO A 318 -1.03 -11.40 -1.94
N HIS A 319 -0.43 -12.52 -1.59
CA HIS A 319 -0.73 -13.34 -0.42
C HIS A 319 0.52 -13.59 0.42
N CYS A 320 0.33 -13.74 1.71
CA CYS A 320 1.39 -14.14 2.62
C CYS A 320 1.83 -15.57 2.34
N TRP A 321 3.12 -15.79 2.12
CA TRP A 321 3.67 -17.11 1.84
C TRP A 321 3.42 -18.16 2.93
N ARG A 322 3.26 -17.71 4.20
CA ARG A 322 3.01 -18.57 5.36
C ARG A 322 1.55 -18.90 5.60
N HIS A 323 0.71 -17.85 5.61
CA HIS A 323 -0.72 -17.99 5.96
C HIS A 323 -1.60 -18.20 4.73
N LYS A 324 -1.06 -17.95 3.52
CA LYS A 324 -1.81 -18.00 2.25
C LYS A 324 -3.04 -17.08 2.25
N THR A 325 -3.01 -16.06 3.08
CA THR A 325 -4.06 -15.04 3.18
C THR A 325 -3.65 -13.76 2.45
N PRO A 326 -4.62 -13.00 1.92
CA PRO A 326 -4.35 -11.75 1.22
C PRO A 326 -3.60 -10.75 2.11
N VAL A 327 -2.60 -10.09 1.55
CA VAL A 327 -1.87 -8.99 2.19
C VAL A 327 -2.21 -7.67 1.52
N ILE A 328 -1.93 -6.57 2.20
CA ILE A 328 -2.08 -5.22 1.66
C ILE A 328 -0.76 -4.46 1.73
N TYR A 329 -0.62 -3.39 0.95
CA TYR A 329 0.29 -2.33 1.32
C TYR A 329 -0.32 -1.55 2.48
N ARG A 330 0.49 -1.22 3.49
CA ARG A 330 0.09 -0.39 4.62
C ARG A 330 1.26 0.49 5.05
N ALA A 331 1.04 1.80 5.12
CA ALA A 331 2.03 2.69 5.69
C ALA A 331 2.28 2.31 7.15
N ALA A 332 3.52 1.95 7.44
CA ALA A 332 3.96 1.58 8.77
C ALA A 332 5.27 2.28 9.10
N ALA A 333 5.40 2.69 10.37
CA ALA A 333 6.67 3.21 10.87
C ALA A 333 7.66 2.05 10.97
N GLN A 334 8.73 2.13 10.18
CA GLN A 334 9.76 1.10 10.08
C GLN A 334 11.14 1.72 10.27
N TRP A 335 12.13 0.88 10.56
CA TRP A 335 13.54 1.23 10.49
C TRP A 335 14.05 0.95 9.08
N PHE A 336 14.71 1.94 8.50
CA PHE A 336 15.29 1.86 7.16
C PHE A 336 16.78 2.11 7.21
N VAL A 337 17.51 1.51 6.26
CA VAL A 337 18.91 1.77 6.02
C VAL A 337 19.05 2.53 4.70
N ARG A 338 19.71 3.68 4.73
CA ARG A 338 19.93 4.50 3.52
C ARG A 338 20.98 3.85 2.65
N MET A 339 20.57 3.34 1.51
CA MET A 339 21.47 2.62 0.60
C MET A 339 22.11 3.54 -0.44
N ASP A 340 21.45 4.64 -0.80
CA ASP A 340 21.81 5.49 -1.94
C ASP A 340 22.35 6.87 -1.53
N GLU A 341 22.54 7.10 -0.25
CA GLU A 341 23.10 8.31 0.30
C GLU A 341 24.46 8.02 0.95
N GLY A 342 25.41 8.95 0.82
CA GLY A 342 26.76 8.79 1.39
C GLY A 342 26.80 8.89 2.91
N GLU A 343 27.87 8.37 3.52
CA GLU A 343 28.12 8.47 4.96
C GLU A 343 28.16 9.94 5.40
N GLY A 344 27.60 10.23 6.58
CA GLY A 344 27.66 11.57 7.18
C GLY A 344 26.65 12.59 6.66
N VAL A 345 25.85 12.27 5.64
CA VAL A 345 24.86 13.22 5.09
C VAL A 345 23.89 13.75 6.16
N PHE A 346 23.62 12.97 7.21
CA PHE A 346 22.65 13.28 8.26
C PHE A 346 23.30 13.69 9.58
N THR A 347 24.56 13.33 9.82
CA THR A 347 25.29 13.67 11.06
C THR A 347 26.18 14.89 10.87
N ASP A 348 26.84 15.02 9.72
CA ASP A 348 27.62 16.17 9.32
C ASP A 348 27.72 16.26 7.80
N PRO A 349 26.98 17.19 7.17
CA PRO A 349 27.00 17.37 5.72
C PRO A 349 28.39 17.68 5.13
N ALA A 350 29.33 18.12 5.94
CA ALA A 350 30.72 18.39 5.54
C ALA A 350 31.58 17.12 5.42
N GLN A 351 31.12 16.02 6.03
CA GLN A 351 31.84 14.74 6.06
C GLN A 351 31.24 13.69 5.11
N LYS A 352 30.61 14.11 4.01
CA LYS A 352 30.03 13.19 3.04
C LYS A 352 31.09 12.22 2.50
N SER A 353 30.86 10.91 2.69
CA SER A 353 31.56 9.90 1.90
C SER A 353 31.15 10.04 0.43
N ALA A 354 32.12 9.90 -0.47
CA ALA A 354 31.86 9.91 -1.91
C ALA A 354 31.10 8.67 -2.39
N GLN A 355 31.06 7.58 -1.60
CA GLN A 355 30.42 6.31 -1.95
C GLN A 355 29.21 6.03 -1.05
N THR A 356 28.15 5.55 -1.67
CA THR A 356 26.96 5.08 -0.98
C THR A 356 27.14 3.63 -0.51
N LEU A 357 26.30 3.17 0.45
CA LEU A 357 26.33 1.75 0.87
C LEU A 357 26.08 0.82 -0.31
N ARG A 358 25.21 1.19 -1.25
CA ARG A 358 24.96 0.39 -2.46
C ARG A 358 26.22 0.29 -3.32
N GLN A 359 26.93 1.38 -3.54
CA GLN A 359 28.18 1.38 -4.33
C GLN A 359 29.32 0.60 -3.67
N ILE A 360 29.34 0.53 -2.34
CA ILE A 360 30.32 -0.27 -1.60
C ILE A 360 29.98 -1.76 -1.65
N ALA A 361 28.69 -2.11 -1.69
CA ALA A 361 28.22 -3.48 -1.70
C ALA A 361 28.27 -4.15 -3.10
N LEU A 362 28.26 -3.39 -4.18
CA LEU A 362 28.37 -3.83 -5.57
C LEU A 362 29.82 -3.80 -6.06
#